data_d84d6959ad18985a0765bf4e4ba9794c
#
_entry.id   d84d6959ad18985a0765bf4e4ba9794c
#
_cell.length_a   1.000
_cell.length_b   1.000
_cell.length_c   1.000
_cell.angle_alpha   90.00
_cell.angle_beta   90.00
_cell.angle_gamma   90.00
#
_symmetry.space_group_name_H-M   'P 1'
#
loop_
_entity.id
_entity.type
_entity.pdbx_description
1 polymer ?
#
loop_
_entity_poly.entity_id
_entity_poly.type
_entity_poly.pdbx_seq_one_letter_code
_entity_poly.pdbx_strand_id
1 'polypeptide(L)'
;MTKSWTRFLFLLAVLALHAGSLASAQSAVNPALRPPKGATVAIVVFEDLQCPDCRRAAPLVEEAAKTYKIPVVRHDFPLPFHTWSFDAAVLARYFDTHSKSLGNEFRDYIFDNQLEITPQNLRGFAEKFAAEHKVDLPFVVDPEGKLAALVNADKELGKTVPINHTPTLYVVSNKRAGKPFVEVVDRSQLYALIDSMLKE
;
A
#
# COMPACT_ATOMS: atom_id res chain seq x y z
N MET A 1 31.51 60.92 44.29
CA MET A 1 30.52 60.99 43.24
C MET A 1 30.92 59.93 42.14
N THR A 2 30.61 58.72 42.41
CA THR A 2 30.88 57.60 41.48
C THR A 2 29.87 56.47 41.70
N LYS A 3 28.69 56.56 41.13
CA LYS A 3 27.71 55.44 41.06
C LYS A 3 26.78 55.77 39.91
N SER A 4 26.99 55.20 38.74
CA SER A 4 25.93 54.98 37.74
C SER A 4 26.47 54.49 36.37
N TRP A 5 27.32 53.44 36.34
CA TRP A 5 27.72 52.90 35.05
C TRP A 5 27.63 51.37 34.98
N THR A 6 27.15 50.69 35.98
CA THR A 6 27.08 49.23 36.05
C THR A 6 25.68 48.67 35.79
N ARG A 7 24.71 49.49 35.38
CA ARG A 7 23.32 49.02 35.11
C ARG A 7 22.93 48.93 33.63
N PHE A 8 23.80 49.34 32.72
CA PHE A 8 23.48 49.33 31.28
C PHE A 8 24.07 48.16 30.48
N LEU A 9 24.90 47.29 31.08
CA LEU A 9 25.52 46.17 30.41
C LEU A 9 24.80 44.81 30.59
N PHE A 10 23.71 44.78 31.39
CA PHE A 10 22.95 43.54 31.61
C PHE A 10 21.70 43.37 30.76
N LEU A 11 21.34 44.37 29.95
CA LEU A 11 20.11 44.34 29.13
C LEU A 11 20.34 43.95 27.66
N LEU A 12 21.58 43.70 27.22
CA LEU A 12 21.92 43.30 25.84
C LEU A 12 22.26 41.82 25.70
N ALA A 13 22.31 41.06 26.80
CA ALA A 13 22.69 39.63 26.75
C ALA A 13 21.50 38.65 26.74
N VAL A 14 20.24 39.11 26.74
CA VAL A 14 19.05 38.22 26.79
C VAL A 14 18.31 38.12 25.46
N LEU A 15 18.73 38.84 24.40
CA LEU A 15 18.04 38.85 23.12
C LEU A 15 18.66 37.92 22.04
N ALA A 16 19.62 37.08 22.40
CA ALA A 16 20.34 36.24 21.40
C ALA A 16 20.07 34.74 21.53
N LEU A 17 19.03 34.27 22.23
CA LEU A 17 18.79 32.83 22.42
C LEU A 17 17.40 32.35 21.95
N HIS A 18 16.78 33.03 20.98
CA HIS A 18 15.57 32.53 20.33
C HIS A 18 15.75 32.40 18.81
N ALA A 19 16.93 31.98 18.36
CA ALA A 19 17.04 31.34 17.05
C ALA A 19 16.43 29.93 17.19
N GLY A 20 15.12 29.90 17.42
CA GLY A 20 14.34 28.67 17.37
C GLY A 20 14.57 28.04 16.03
N SER A 21 15.17 26.87 16.04
CA SER A 21 15.21 25.96 14.89
C SER A 21 13.80 25.85 14.34
N LEU A 22 13.50 26.54 13.25
CA LEU A 22 12.45 26.18 12.33
C LEU A 22 12.94 24.86 11.68
N ALA A 23 12.88 23.76 12.46
CA ALA A 23 12.90 22.44 11.89
C ALA A 23 11.71 22.42 10.93
N SER A 24 11.98 22.55 9.63
CA SER A 24 11.02 22.22 8.60
C SER A 24 10.48 20.86 8.95
N ALA A 25 9.24 20.80 9.43
CA ALA A 25 8.48 19.58 9.49
C ALA A 25 8.30 19.15 8.02
N GLN A 26 9.32 18.50 7.47
CA GLN A 26 9.18 17.72 6.25
C GLN A 26 8.11 16.70 6.57
N SER A 27 6.92 16.92 6.04
CA SER A 27 5.81 15.98 6.14
C SER A 27 6.36 14.60 5.77
N ALA A 28 6.51 13.74 6.78
CA ALA A 28 7.06 12.42 6.56
C ALA A 28 6.14 11.73 5.55
N VAL A 29 6.71 11.35 4.41
CA VAL A 29 5.97 10.63 3.37
C VAL A 29 5.37 9.38 4.00
N ASN A 30 4.07 9.17 3.77
CA ASN A 30 3.35 8.01 4.29
C ASN A 30 4.13 6.72 3.94
N PRO A 31 4.47 5.88 4.92
CA PRO A 31 5.21 4.63 4.68
C PRO A 31 4.56 3.71 3.63
N ALA A 32 3.22 3.74 3.51
CA ALA A 32 2.49 3.01 2.47
C ALA A 32 2.85 3.43 1.05
N LEU A 33 3.32 4.65 0.86
CA LEU A 33 3.68 5.22 -0.43
C LEU A 33 5.20 5.24 -0.65
N ARG A 34 5.87 4.15 -0.23
CA ARG A 34 7.30 3.93 -0.46
C ARG A 34 7.56 2.56 -1.06
N PRO A 35 8.59 2.43 -1.91
CA PRO A 35 9.03 1.11 -2.35
C PRO A 35 9.46 0.25 -1.15
N PRO A 36 9.28 -1.08 -1.22
CA PRO A 36 9.79 -1.99 -0.21
C PRO A 36 11.32 -1.97 -0.17
N LYS A 37 11.90 -2.47 0.94
CA LYS A 37 13.35 -2.52 1.13
C LYS A 37 14.03 -3.23 -0.04
N GLY A 38 15.02 -2.59 -0.62
CA GLY A 38 15.79 -3.12 -1.76
C GLY A 38 15.26 -2.71 -3.14
N ALA A 39 14.06 -2.15 -3.22
CA ALA A 39 13.52 -1.61 -4.48
C ALA A 39 13.71 -0.09 -4.56
N THR A 40 13.98 0.41 -5.77
CA THR A 40 14.07 1.84 -6.05
C THR A 40 12.70 2.41 -6.41
N VAL A 41 11.96 1.68 -7.22
CA VAL A 41 10.61 2.01 -7.69
C VAL A 41 9.70 0.82 -7.43
N ALA A 42 8.43 1.07 -7.15
CA ALA A 42 7.41 0.03 -7.00
C ALA A 42 6.06 0.54 -7.49
N ILE A 43 5.14 -0.38 -7.79
CA ILE A 43 3.72 -0.08 -7.91
C ILE A 43 3.07 -0.42 -6.56
N VAL A 44 2.32 0.52 -6.00
CA VAL A 44 1.47 0.28 -4.82
C VAL A 44 0.03 0.29 -5.28
N VAL A 45 -0.73 -0.73 -4.92
CA VAL A 45 -2.14 -0.86 -5.27
C VAL A 45 -2.98 -1.08 -4.03
N PHE A 46 -4.05 -0.29 -3.90
CA PHE A 46 -5.15 -0.57 -2.98
C PHE A 46 -6.29 -1.17 -3.78
N GLU A 47 -6.61 -2.43 -3.49
CA GLU A 47 -7.51 -3.22 -4.34
C GLU A 47 -8.55 -3.98 -3.53
N ASP A 48 -9.63 -4.30 -4.21
CA ASP A 48 -10.74 -5.09 -3.71
C ASP A 48 -10.97 -6.28 -4.65
N LEU A 49 -10.89 -7.49 -4.12
CA LEU A 49 -10.97 -8.71 -4.92
C LEU A 49 -12.35 -8.93 -5.58
N GLN A 50 -13.39 -8.24 -5.11
CA GLN A 50 -14.72 -8.28 -5.72
C GLN A 50 -14.96 -7.09 -6.68
N CYS A 51 -14.06 -6.09 -6.72
CA CYS A 51 -14.23 -4.93 -7.58
C CYS A 51 -13.95 -5.28 -9.05
N PRO A 52 -14.92 -5.08 -9.97
CA PRO A 52 -14.71 -5.38 -11.39
C PRO A 52 -13.62 -4.52 -12.04
N ASP A 53 -13.39 -3.32 -11.51
CA ASP A 53 -12.36 -2.43 -12.03
C ASP A 53 -10.96 -2.87 -11.59
N CYS A 54 -10.82 -3.44 -10.37
CA CYS A 54 -9.59 -4.07 -9.91
C CYS A 54 -9.23 -5.25 -10.83
N ARG A 55 -10.20 -6.11 -11.13
CA ARG A 55 -10.00 -7.22 -12.09
C ARG A 55 -9.49 -6.74 -13.45
N ARG A 56 -10.03 -5.64 -13.97
CA ARG A 56 -9.58 -5.07 -15.25
C ARG A 56 -8.18 -4.44 -15.18
N ALA A 57 -7.79 -3.94 -14.02
CA ALA A 57 -6.49 -3.30 -13.82
C ALA A 57 -5.36 -4.30 -13.56
N ALA A 58 -5.65 -5.43 -12.93
CA ALA A 58 -4.67 -6.41 -12.47
C ALA A 58 -3.70 -6.87 -13.59
N PRO A 59 -4.14 -7.28 -14.79
CA PRO A 59 -3.22 -7.70 -15.85
C PRO A 59 -2.24 -6.62 -16.28
N LEU A 60 -2.68 -5.35 -16.34
CA LEU A 60 -1.82 -4.23 -16.70
C LEU A 60 -0.74 -3.98 -15.64
N VAL A 61 -1.11 -4.06 -14.36
CA VAL A 61 -0.20 -3.88 -13.23
C VAL A 61 0.86 -4.98 -13.23
N GLU A 62 0.46 -6.24 -13.40
CA GLU A 62 1.36 -7.38 -13.44
C GLU A 62 2.32 -7.31 -14.64
N GLU A 63 1.81 -6.96 -15.83
CA GLU A 63 2.65 -6.83 -17.02
C GLU A 63 3.67 -5.70 -16.87
N ALA A 64 3.25 -4.56 -16.33
CA ALA A 64 4.16 -3.44 -16.06
C ALA A 64 5.24 -3.84 -15.03
N ALA A 65 4.85 -4.47 -13.93
CA ALA A 65 5.78 -4.94 -12.90
C ALA A 65 6.80 -5.93 -13.47
N LYS A 66 6.37 -6.88 -14.29
CA LYS A 66 7.23 -7.86 -14.97
C LYS A 66 8.17 -7.20 -15.97
N THR A 67 7.68 -6.26 -16.78
CA THR A 67 8.45 -5.54 -17.80
C THR A 67 9.59 -4.75 -17.18
N TYR A 68 9.31 -4.02 -16.10
CA TYR A 68 10.29 -3.17 -15.42
C TYR A 68 11.04 -3.90 -14.29
N LYS A 69 10.69 -5.14 -13.98
CA LYS A 69 11.23 -5.93 -12.87
C LYS A 69 11.16 -5.18 -11.53
N ILE A 70 10.04 -4.53 -11.29
CA ILE A 70 9.75 -3.79 -10.06
C ILE A 70 8.67 -4.52 -9.25
N PRO A 71 8.70 -4.43 -7.91
CA PRO A 71 7.68 -5.08 -7.09
C PRO A 71 6.31 -4.39 -7.17
N VAL A 72 5.26 -5.19 -7.01
CA VAL A 72 3.91 -4.72 -6.69
C VAL A 72 3.69 -4.90 -5.19
N VAL A 73 3.28 -3.84 -4.52
CA VAL A 73 2.83 -3.87 -3.11
C VAL A 73 1.31 -3.79 -3.11
N ARG A 74 0.67 -4.88 -2.72
CA ARG A 74 -0.80 -5.00 -2.70
C ARG A 74 -1.32 -4.76 -1.29
N HIS A 75 -2.25 -3.82 -1.16
CA HIS A 75 -3.02 -3.54 0.06
C HIS A 75 -4.46 -3.96 -0.15
N ASP A 76 -4.97 -4.79 0.73
CA ASP A 76 -6.35 -5.27 0.68
C ASP A 76 -7.30 -4.14 1.16
N PHE A 77 -8.16 -3.66 0.28
CA PHE A 77 -9.11 -2.59 0.57
C PHE A 77 -10.54 -2.99 0.21
N PRO A 78 -11.10 -4.03 0.88
CA PRO A 78 -12.46 -4.48 0.63
C PRO A 78 -13.47 -3.40 0.95
N LEU A 79 -14.32 -3.08 -0.04
CA LEU A 79 -15.38 -2.08 0.07
C LEU A 79 -16.58 -2.66 0.86
N PRO A 80 -17.25 -1.85 1.68
CA PRO A 80 -18.27 -2.35 2.60
C PRO A 80 -19.52 -2.93 1.93
N PHE A 81 -19.76 -2.61 0.67
CA PHE A 81 -20.88 -3.14 -0.12
C PHE A 81 -20.54 -4.38 -0.95
N HIS A 82 -19.28 -4.81 -0.95
CA HIS A 82 -18.83 -6.04 -1.59
C HIS A 82 -18.93 -7.20 -0.59
N THR A 83 -19.81 -8.16 -0.89
CA THR A 83 -20.30 -9.14 0.10
C THR A 83 -19.31 -10.25 0.44
N TRP A 84 -18.32 -10.54 -0.41
CA TRP A 84 -17.34 -11.59 -0.22
C TRP A 84 -15.88 -11.10 -0.30
N SER A 85 -15.67 -9.85 -0.59
CA SER A 85 -14.35 -9.27 -0.78
C SER A 85 -13.46 -9.36 0.46
N PHE A 86 -14.02 -9.11 1.65
CA PHE A 86 -13.28 -9.22 2.90
C PHE A 86 -12.80 -10.65 3.16
N ASP A 87 -13.67 -11.64 2.98
CA ASP A 87 -13.33 -13.04 3.18
C ASP A 87 -12.30 -13.52 2.15
N ALA A 88 -12.40 -13.05 0.89
CA ALA A 88 -11.39 -13.32 -0.13
C ALA A 88 -10.03 -12.74 0.23
N ALA A 89 -9.99 -11.52 0.79
CA ALA A 89 -8.76 -10.90 1.27
C ALA A 89 -8.15 -11.69 2.44
N VAL A 90 -8.96 -12.17 3.38
CA VAL A 90 -8.50 -13.03 4.49
C VAL A 90 -7.91 -14.35 3.95
N LEU A 91 -8.54 -14.96 2.95
CA LEU A 91 -8.00 -16.14 2.27
C LEU A 91 -6.69 -15.84 1.56
N ALA A 92 -6.58 -14.71 0.87
CA ALA A 92 -5.33 -14.28 0.25
C ALA A 92 -4.21 -14.10 1.28
N ARG A 93 -4.52 -13.53 2.45
CA ARG A 93 -3.57 -13.44 3.58
C ARG A 93 -3.15 -14.81 4.11
N TYR A 94 -4.04 -15.79 4.09
CA TYR A 94 -3.68 -17.15 4.44
C TYR A 94 -2.61 -17.70 3.48
N PHE A 95 -2.80 -17.58 2.18
CA PHE A 95 -1.80 -18.00 1.20
C PHE A 95 -0.51 -17.18 1.28
N ASP A 96 -0.57 -15.90 1.65
CA ASP A 96 0.60 -15.06 1.97
C ASP A 96 1.46 -15.67 3.08
N THR A 97 0.90 -16.44 4.03
CA THR A 97 1.66 -17.10 5.10
C THR A 97 2.58 -18.21 4.59
N HIS A 98 2.27 -18.79 3.44
CA HIS A 98 3.10 -19.79 2.78
C HIS A 98 4.20 -19.12 1.93
N SER A 99 3.79 -18.18 1.08
CA SER A 99 4.70 -17.26 0.38
C SER A 99 3.92 -16.07 -0.19
N LYS A 100 4.59 -14.92 -0.35
CA LYS A 100 3.98 -13.76 -1.01
C LYS A 100 3.60 -14.04 -2.47
N SER A 101 4.37 -14.88 -3.17
CA SER A 101 4.03 -15.33 -4.53
C SER A 101 2.70 -16.05 -4.53
N LEU A 102 2.54 -17.04 -3.65
CA LEU A 102 1.31 -17.83 -3.58
C LEU A 102 0.08 -16.98 -3.24
N GLY A 103 0.22 -16.03 -2.31
CA GLY A 103 -0.86 -15.09 -2.00
C GLY A 103 -1.22 -14.18 -3.17
N ASN A 104 -0.24 -13.76 -3.98
CA ASN A 104 -0.48 -13.00 -5.20
C ASN A 104 -1.16 -13.87 -6.27
N GLU A 105 -0.68 -15.09 -6.49
CA GLU A 105 -1.29 -16.06 -7.41
C GLU A 105 -2.75 -16.36 -7.03
N PHE A 106 -3.05 -16.43 -5.73
CA PHE A 106 -4.44 -16.56 -5.29
C PHE A 106 -5.28 -15.33 -5.61
N ARG A 107 -4.75 -14.11 -5.43
CA ARG A 107 -5.46 -12.88 -5.81
C ARG A 107 -5.77 -12.84 -7.30
N ASP A 108 -4.81 -13.22 -8.13
CA ASP A 108 -4.99 -13.28 -9.58
C ASP A 108 -6.01 -14.35 -9.96
N TYR A 109 -5.95 -15.54 -9.35
CA TYR A 109 -6.95 -16.60 -9.51
C TYR A 109 -8.38 -16.14 -9.13
N ILE A 110 -8.52 -15.36 -8.05
CA ILE A 110 -9.82 -14.77 -7.66
C ILE A 110 -10.29 -13.76 -8.71
N PHE A 111 -9.41 -12.92 -9.24
CA PHE A 111 -9.78 -12.00 -10.32
C PHE A 111 -10.21 -12.74 -11.60
N ASP A 112 -9.52 -13.81 -11.98
CA ASP A 112 -9.86 -14.59 -13.16
C ASP A 112 -11.26 -15.25 -13.05
N ASN A 113 -11.61 -15.68 -11.84
CA ASN A 113 -12.89 -16.35 -11.57
C ASN A 113 -13.96 -15.41 -10.97
N GLN A 114 -13.70 -14.11 -10.88
CA GLN A 114 -14.51 -13.14 -10.12
C GLN A 114 -16.00 -13.18 -10.46
N LEU A 115 -16.35 -13.40 -11.73
CA LEU A 115 -17.75 -13.41 -12.20
C LEU A 115 -18.55 -14.63 -11.74
N GLU A 116 -17.86 -15.70 -11.34
CA GLU A 116 -18.47 -16.97 -10.89
C GLU A 116 -18.54 -17.03 -9.36
N ILE A 117 -17.78 -16.17 -8.65
CA ILE A 117 -17.67 -16.20 -7.19
C ILE A 117 -18.87 -15.52 -6.55
N THR A 118 -19.39 -16.20 -5.53
CA THR A 118 -20.45 -15.73 -4.63
C THR A 118 -20.01 -15.97 -3.18
N PRO A 119 -20.67 -15.34 -2.17
CA PRO A 119 -20.37 -15.65 -0.77
C PRO A 119 -20.47 -17.16 -0.42
N GLN A 120 -21.36 -17.87 -1.11
CA GLN A 120 -21.62 -19.28 -0.83
C GLN A 120 -20.56 -20.22 -1.44
N ASN A 121 -19.90 -19.84 -2.52
CA ASN A 121 -18.96 -20.72 -3.22
C ASN A 121 -17.49 -20.29 -3.12
N LEU A 122 -17.19 -19.11 -2.58
CA LEU A 122 -15.82 -18.59 -2.42
C LEU A 122 -14.89 -19.62 -1.77
N ARG A 123 -15.37 -20.31 -0.72
CA ARG A 123 -14.62 -21.37 -0.05
C ARG A 123 -14.21 -22.48 -1.00
N GLY A 124 -15.10 -22.91 -1.89
CA GLY A 124 -14.80 -23.95 -2.90
C GLY A 124 -13.72 -23.54 -3.88
N PHE A 125 -13.67 -22.23 -4.29
CA PHE A 125 -12.57 -21.71 -5.10
C PHE A 125 -11.25 -21.76 -4.35
N ALA A 126 -11.24 -21.39 -3.07
CA ALA A 126 -10.02 -21.45 -2.24
C ALA A 126 -9.53 -22.89 -2.04
N GLU A 127 -10.43 -23.87 -1.84
CA GLU A 127 -10.10 -25.29 -1.72
C GLU A 127 -9.51 -25.85 -3.02
N LYS A 128 -10.08 -25.47 -4.17
CA LYS A 128 -9.56 -25.86 -5.48
C LYS A 128 -8.15 -25.33 -5.70
N PHE A 129 -7.94 -24.04 -5.46
CA PHE A 129 -6.62 -23.40 -5.54
C PHE A 129 -5.60 -24.07 -4.60
N ALA A 130 -5.99 -24.31 -3.36
CA ALA A 130 -5.13 -24.97 -2.36
C ALA A 130 -4.71 -26.38 -2.81
N ALA A 131 -5.66 -27.16 -3.36
CA ALA A 131 -5.38 -28.50 -3.89
C ALA A 131 -4.40 -28.47 -5.07
N GLU A 132 -4.58 -27.53 -6.01
CA GLU A 132 -3.70 -27.36 -7.17
C GLU A 132 -2.26 -27.01 -6.75
N HIS A 133 -2.11 -26.21 -5.70
CA HIS A 133 -0.81 -25.78 -5.15
C HIS A 133 -0.28 -26.69 -4.04
N LYS A 134 -0.98 -27.78 -3.70
CA LYS A 134 -0.62 -28.74 -2.63
C LYS A 134 -0.45 -28.08 -1.25
N VAL A 135 -1.31 -27.12 -0.97
CA VAL A 135 -1.39 -26.41 0.30
C VAL A 135 -2.57 -26.97 1.08
N ASP A 136 -2.39 -27.24 2.37
CA ASP A 136 -3.50 -27.57 3.25
C ASP A 136 -4.32 -26.31 3.54
N LEU A 137 -5.66 -26.40 3.41
CA LEU A 137 -6.57 -25.32 3.74
C LEU A 137 -7.45 -25.75 4.93
N PRO A 138 -7.17 -25.29 6.16
CA PRO A 138 -7.91 -25.71 7.34
C PRO A 138 -9.37 -25.26 7.26
N PHE A 139 -10.26 -25.99 7.95
CA PHE A 139 -11.68 -25.65 7.98
C PHE A 139 -11.92 -24.21 8.47
N VAL A 140 -11.24 -23.80 9.55
CA VAL A 140 -11.20 -22.41 10.02
C VAL A 140 -9.85 -21.82 9.67
N VAL A 141 -9.81 -20.90 8.70
CA VAL A 141 -8.58 -20.33 8.15
C VAL A 141 -7.92 -19.33 9.11
N ASP A 142 -8.71 -18.60 9.88
CA ASP A 142 -8.23 -17.54 10.79
C ASP A 142 -8.88 -17.64 12.17
N PRO A 143 -8.58 -18.70 12.95
CA PRO A 143 -9.23 -18.93 14.24
C PRO A 143 -8.94 -17.85 15.30
N GLU A 144 -7.82 -17.12 15.13
CA GLU A 144 -7.39 -16.08 16.05
C GLU A 144 -7.68 -14.66 15.53
N GLY A 145 -8.26 -14.51 14.34
CA GLY A 145 -8.53 -13.21 13.71
C GLY A 145 -7.27 -12.44 13.26
N LYS A 146 -6.12 -13.08 13.20
CA LYS A 146 -4.85 -12.43 12.85
C LYS A 146 -4.81 -11.99 11.39
N LEU A 147 -5.33 -12.80 10.48
CA LEU A 147 -5.36 -12.48 9.04
C LEU A 147 -6.38 -11.38 8.77
N ALA A 148 -7.55 -11.45 9.40
CA ALA A 148 -8.55 -10.38 9.36
C ALA A 148 -7.99 -9.06 9.90
N ALA A 149 -7.16 -9.12 10.96
CA ALA A 149 -6.49 -7.94 11.48
C ALA A 149 -5.52 -7.30 10.47
N LEU A 150 -4.82 -8.10 9.64
CA LEU A 150 -3.96 -7.58 8.55
C LEU A 150 -4.78 -6.87 7.47
N VAL A 151 -5.92 -7.43 7.07
CA VAL A 151 -6.84 -6.79 6.11
C VAL A 151 -7.36 -5.47 6.68
N ASN A 152 -7.76 -5.45 7.96
CA ASN A 152 -8.20 -4.23 8.62
C ASN A 152 -7.07 -3.20 8.75
N ALA A 153 -5.83 -3.62 9.00
CA ALA A 153 -4.68 -2.72 9.02
C ALA A 153 -4.45 -2.04 7.66
N ASP A 154 -4.60 -2.75 6.54
CA ASP A 154 -4.55 -2.15 5.21
C ASP A 154 -5.69 -1.15 4.96
N LYS A 155 -6.90 -1.45 5.44
CA LYS A 155 -8.03 -0.51 5.37
C LYS A 155 -7.75 0.77 6.17
N GLU A 156 -7.21 0.65 7.37
CA GLU A 156 -6.82 1.82 8.18
C GLU A 156 -5.68 2.59 7.51
N LEU A 157 -4.70 1.89 6.94
CA LEU A 157 -3.63 2.51 6.15
C LEU A 157 -4.21 3.30 4.98
N GLY A 158 -5.18 2.73 4.26
CA GLY A 158 -5.89 3.38 3.16
C GLY A 158 -6.60 4.67 3.58
N LYS A 159 -7.02 4.81 4.84
CA LYS A 159 -7.60 6.08 5.34
C LYS A 159 -6.55 7.21 5.49
N THR A 160 -5.28 6.86 5.56
CA THR A 160 -4.17 7.81 5.64
C THR A 160 -3.65 8.25 4.28
N VAL A 161 -4.17 7.66 3.22
CA VAL A 161 -3.85 7.92 1.80
C VAL A 161 -5.12 8.38 1.12
N PRO A 162 -5.10 9.30 0.14
CA PRO A 162 -6.30 9.77 -0.55
C PRO A 162 -6.86 8.69 -1.49
N ILE A 163 -7.58 7.69 -0.92
CA ILE A 163 -8.26 6.63 -1.66
C ILE A 163 -9.73 6.98 -1.81
N ASN A 164 -10.17 7.21 -3.05
CA ASN A 164 -11.55 7.55 -3.38
C ASN A 164 -12.28 6.41 -4.10
N HIS A 165 -11.54 5.43 -4.63
CA HIS A 165 -12.06 4.29 -5.39
C HIS A 165 -11.07 3.12 -5.34
N THR A 166 -11.51 1.94 -5.75
CA THR A 166 -10.63 0.80 -6.03
C THR A 166 -10.69 0.44 -7.53
N PRO A 167 -9.55 0.08 -8.14
CA PRO A 167 -8.21 0.17 -7.56
C PRO A 167 -7.71 1.62 -7.50
N THR A 168 -6.96 1.98 -6.45
CA THR A 168 -6.12 3.18 -6.46
C THR A 168 -4.67 2.72 -6.63
N LEU A 169 -4.00 3.23 -7.65
CA LEU A 169 -2.65 2.85 -8.04
C LEU A 169 -1.68 4.02 -7.83
N TYR A 170 -0.52 3.72 -7.27
CA TYR A 170 0.60 4.68 -7.16
C TYR A 170 1.87 4.08 -7.75
N VAL A 171 2.62 4.87 -8.50
CA VAL A 171 4.04 4.61 -8.76
C VAL A 171 4.84 5.36 -7.70
N VAL A 172 5.67 4.64 -6.96
CA VAL A 172 6.43 5.17 -5.82
C VAL A 172 7.93 5.03 -6.05
N SER A 173 8.75 5.99 -5.56
CA SER A 173 10.20 5.98 -5.73
C SER A 173 10.91 6.40 -4.45
N ASN A 174 12.05 5.77 -4.15
CA ASN A 174 12.95 6.18 -3.06
C ASN A 174 13.97 7.23 -3.49
N LYS A 175 14.12 7.49 -4.80
CA LYS A 175 15.09 8.46 -5.35
C LYS A 175 14.52 9.85 -5.47
N ARG A 176 13.22 9.99 -5.67
CA ARG A 176 12.58 11.27 -5.95
C ARG A 176 12.47 12.15 -4.71
N ALA A 177 13.30 13.18 -4.64
CA ALA A 177 13.15 14.22 -3.64
C ALA A 177 11.92 15.09 -3.96
N GLY A 178 11.01 15.25 -2.97
CA GLY A 178 9.85 16.17 -3.07
C GLY A 178 8.53 15.53 -3.47
N LYS A 179 8.47 14.61 -4.44
CA LYS A 179 7.26 13.83 -4.79
C LYS A 179 7.60 12.36 -4.97
N PRO A 180 7.77 11.60 -3.89
CA PRO A 180 8.19 10.20 -3.96
C PRO A 180 7.11 9.25 -4.50
N PHE A 181 5.92 9.75 -4.81
CA PHE A 181 4.81 8.97 -5.35
C PHE A 181 3.98 9.81 -6.32
N VAL A 182 3.36 9.14 -7.29
CA VAL A 182 2.36 9.71 -8.21
C VAL A 182 1.20 8.72 -8.33
N GLU A 183 -0.02 9.22 -8.17
CA GLU A 183 -1.22 8.43 -8.44
C GLU A 183 -1.39 8.23 -9.96
N VAL A 184 -1.73 7.01 -10.33
CA VAL A 184 -2.03 6.64 -11.72
C VAL A 184 -3.52 6.83 -11.97
N VAL A 185 -3.92 8.06 -12.26
CA VAL A 185 -5.33 8.38 -12.55
C VAL A 185 -5.74 7.82 -13.91
N ASP A 186 -4.89 8.00 -14.91
CA ASP A 186 -5.04 7.40 -16.25
C ASP A 186 -4.08 6.21 -16.38
N ARG A 187 -4.63 5.00 -16.43
CA ARG A 187 -3.85 3.76 -16.52
C ARG A 187 -3.00 3.66 -17.79
N SER A 188 -3.36 4.36 -18.88
CA SER A 188 -2.53 4.43 -20.08
C SER A 188 -1.17 5.09 -19.82
N GLN A 189 -1.06 5.88 -18.76
CA GLN A 189 0.16 6.57 -18.35
C GLN A 189 1.07 5.75 -17.43
N LEU A 190 0.65 4.53 -17.02
CA LEU A 190 1.40 3.72 -16.04
C LEU A 190 2.86 3.52 -16.44
N TYR A 191 3.10 3.11 -17.68
CA TYR A 191 4.47 2.88 -18.20
C TYR A 191 5.30 4.18 -18.22
N ALA A 192 4.73 5.28 -18.70
CA ALA A 192 5.41 6.57 -18.75
C ALA A 192 5.77 7.10 -17.35
N LEU A 193 4.90 6.86 -16.36
CA LEU A 193 5.16 7.22 -14.96
C LEU A 193 6.29 6.38 -14.37
N ILE A 194 6.31 5.06 -14.63
CA ILE A 194 7.42 4.18 -14.21
C ILE A 194 8.73 4.64 -14.83
N ASP A 195 8.74 4.90 -16.15
CA ASP A 195 9.91 5.42 -16.85
C ASP A 195 10.45 6.71 -16.24
N SER A 196 9.56 7.64 -15.91
CA SER A 196 9.93 8.90 -15.25
C SER A 196 10.56 8.66 -13.89
N MET A 197 9.98 7.76 -13.08
CA MET A 197 10.47 7.45 -11.73
C MET A 197 11.80 6.68 -11.70
N LEU A 198 12.10 5.94 -12.76
CA LEU A 198 13.37 5.20 -12.90
C LEU A 198 14.53 6.07 -13.33
N LYS A 199 14.26 7.15 -14.11
CA LYS A 199 15.29 8.07 -14.66
C LYS A 199 15.84 9.07 -13.64
N GLU A 200 15.16 9.26 -12.53
CA GLU A 200 15.56 10.16 -11.44
C GLU A 200 16.42 9.41 -10.40
#